data_0823dfd3be7c114541cefb37a133cd92
#
_entry.id   0823dfd3be7c114541cefb37a133cd92
#
_cell.length_a   1.000
_cell.length_b   1.000
_cell.length_c   1.000
_cell.angle_alpha   90.00
_cell.angle_beta   90.00
_cell.angle_gamma   90.00
#
_symmetry.space_group_name_H-M   'P 1'
#
loop_
_entity.id
_entity.type
_entity.pdbx_description
1 polymer ?
#
loop_
_entity_poly.entity_id
_entity_poly.type
_entity_poly.pdbx_seq_one_letter_code
_entity_poly.pdbx_strand_id
1 'polypeptide(L)'
;MTERKTSASITLEEPIERGTQKITHVTVRKPKSGELRGTQLVNLLHMDVAALEIVLPRITQPTLTKMEVANLDPADLTQFGVEVSGFLLTRANREGFQPA
;
A
#
# COMPACT_ATOMS: atom_id res chain seq x y z
N MET A 1 -23.48 2.61 10.36
CA MET A 1 -22.21 2.82 11.03
C MET A 1 -21.04 2.39 10.18
N THR A 2 -20.03 3.21 10.15
CA THR A 2 -18.88 2.91 9.33
C THR A 2 -17.69 2.61 10.21
N GLU A 3 -17.10 1.47 10.00
CA GLU A 3 -15.87 1.11 10.68
C GLU A 3 -14.69 1.65 9.88
N ARG A 4 -13.63 1.99 10.59
CA ARG A 4 -12.42 2.39 9.90
C ARG A 4 -11.83 1.17 9.20
N LYS A 5 -11.46 1.37 7.97
CA LYS A 5 -10.81 0.33 7.19
C LYS A 5 -9.40 0.13 7.73
N THR A 6 -9.06 -1.09 8.09
CA THR A 6 -7.74 -1.40 8.62
C THR A 6 -6.92 -2.28 7.69
N SER A 7 -7.52 -2.76 6.62
CA SER A 7 -6.80 -3.57 5.64
C SER A 7 -7.57 -3.54 4.32
N ALA A 8 -6.88 -3.93 3.26
CA ALA A 8 -7.48 -4.02 1.94
C ALA A 8 -6.80 -5.14 1.17
N SER A 9 -7.59 -5.86 0.37
CA SER A 9 -7.05 -6.89 -0.49
C SER A 9 -6.87 -6.30 -1.88
N ILE A 10 -5.68 -6.46 -2.43
CA ILE A 10 -5.35 -5.95 -3.76
C ILE A 10 -5.23 -7.14 -4.71
N THR A 11 -6.00 -7.12 -5.79
CA THR A 11 -5.85 -8.10 -6.86
C THR A 11 -4.88 -7.52 -7.88
N LEU A 12 -3.78 -8.22 -8.12
CA LEU A 12 -2.72 -7.70 -8.99
C LEU A 12 -3.09 -7.87 -10.46
N GLU A 13 -2.88 -6.82 -11.24
CA GLU A 13 -3.01 -6.91 -12.70
C GLU A 13 -1.92 -7.83 -13.26
N GLU A 14 -0.70 -7.71 -12.71
CA GLU A 14 0.42 -8.54 -13.10
C GLU A 14 0.88 -9.33 -11.89
N PRO A 15 0.60 -10.63 -11.84
CA PRO A 15 1.00 -11.43 -10.68
C PRO A 15 2.50 -11.41 -10.45
N ILE A 16 2.88 -11.56 -9.20
CA ILE A 16 4.27 -11.66 -8.81
C ILE A 16 4.67 -13.13 -8.87
N GLU A 17 5.76 -13.42 -9.57
CA GLU A 17 6.25 -14.78 -9.63
C GLU A 17 7.36 -14.97 -8.62
N ARG A 18 7.18 -15.96 -7.76
CA ARG A 18 8.13 -16.26 -6.69
C ARG A 18 8.43 -17.76 -6.76
N GLY A 19 9.50 -18.10 -7.47
CA GLY A 19 9.80 -19.49 -7.74
C GLY A 19 8.70 -20.11 -8.60
N THR A 20 8.10 -21.18 -8.13
CA THR A 20 6.98 -21.81 -8.82
C THR A 20 5.64 -21.25 -8.38
N GLN A 21 5.64 -20.32 -7.42
CA GLN A 21 4.43 -19.75 -6.87
C GLN A 21 4.09 -18.46 -7.59
N LYS A 22 2.80 -18.25 -7.80
CA LYS A 22 2.31 -17.04 -8.43
C LYS A 22 1.41 -16.30 -7.44
N ILE A 23 1.78 -15.09 -7.09
CA ILE A 23 1.02 -14.29 -6.14
C ILE A 23 0.09 -13.38 -6.92
N THR A 24 -1.22 -13.58 -6.76
CA THR A 24 -2.23 -12.80 -7.48
C THR A 24 -2.96 -11.84 -6.58
N HIS A 25 -2.89 -12.04 -5.26
CA HIS A 25 -3.58 -11.19 -4.29
C HIS A 25 -2.62 -10.86 -3.17
N VAL A 26 -2.66 -9.60 -2.72
CA VAL A 26 -1.84 -9.16 -1.60
C VAL A 26 -2.74 -8.33 -0.69
N THR A 27 -2.70 -8.62 0.61
CA THR A 27 -3.41 -7.82 1.60
C THR A 27 -2.47 -6.77 2.15
N VAL A 28 -2.91 -5.53 2.19
CA VAL A 28 -2.16 -4.45 2.79
C VAL A 28 -2.93 -3.97 4.02
N ARG A 29 -2.22 -3.81 5.14
CA ARG A 29 -2.86 -3.38 6.38
C ARG A 29 -2.47 -1.96 6.74
N LYS A 30 -3.28 -1.33 7.57
CA LYS A 30 -2.99 0.01 8.05
C LYS A 30 -1.71 -0.02 8.88
N PRO A 31 -0.72 0.83 8.54
CA PRO A 31 0.52 0.86 9.31
C PRO A 31 0.34 1.58 10.64
N LYS A 32 1.16 1.24 11.61
CA LYS A 32 1.33 2.03 12.81
C LYS A 32 2.37 3.11 12.55
N SER A 33 2.34 4.18 13.34
CA SER A 33 3.24 5.31 13.13
C SER A 33 4.71 4.87 13.04
N GLY A 34 5.11 3.95 13.91
CA GLY A 34 6.51 3.50 13.91
C GLY A 34 6.91 2.76 12.66
N GLU A 35 5.93 2.20 11.95
CA GLU A 35 6.22 1.49 10.71
C GLU A 35 6.44 2.42 9.53
N LEU A 36 6.21 3.70 9.73
CA LEU A 36 6.45 4.72 8.68
C LEU A 36 7.83 5.33 8.79
N ARG A 37 8.65 4.85 9.74
CA ARG A 37 9.98 5.39 9.97
C ARG A 37 10.82 5.29 8.70
N GLY A 38 11.51 6.36 8.39
CA GLY A 38 12.31 6.43 7.16
C GLY A 38 11.59 7.07 6.01
N THR A 39 10.31 7.45 6.20
CA THR A 39 9.53 8.13 5.18
C THR A 39 8.92 9.39 5.76
N GLN A 40 8.39 10.24 4.89
CA GLN A 40 7.67 11.44 5.28
C GLN A 40 6.20 11.25 4.96
N LEU A 41 5.34 11.70 5.87
CA LEU A 41 3.90 11.53 5.69
C LEU A 41 3.41 12.20 4.40
N VAL A 42 3.95 13.37 4.08
CA VAL A 42 3.51 14.07 2.88
C VAL A 42 3.85 13.25 1.63
N ASN A 43 4.98 12.54 1.64
CA ASN A 43 5.35 11.70 0.50
C ASN A 43 4.38 10.53 0.35
N LEU A 44 3.99 9.92 1.46
CA LEU A 44 3.05 8.80 1.41
C LEU A 44 1.66 9.27 0.96
N LEU A 45 1.25 10.46 1.41
CA LEU A 45 -0.03 11.01 0.98
C LEU A 45 -0.05 11.28 -0.51
N HIS A 46 1.11 11.58 -1.09
CA HIS A 46 1.23 11.81 -2.52
C HIS A 46 1.62 10.56 -3.29
N MET A 47 1.59 9.41 -2.64
CA MET A 47 1.88 8.11 -3.25
C MET A 47 3.28 8.06 -3.87
N ASP A 48 4.26 8.62 -3.15
CA ASP A 48 5.64 8.64 -3.61
C ASP A 48 6.18 7.22 -3.73
N VAL A 49 6.80 6.90 -4.87
CA VAL A 49 7.25 5.55 -5.16
C VAL A 49 8.31 5.09 -4.16
N ALA A 50 9.29 5.93 -3.88
CA ALA A 50 10.36 5.53 -2.96
C ALA A 50 9.82 5.26 -1.56
N ALA A 51 8.86 6.08 -1.11
CA ALA A 51 8.25 5.88 0.19
C ALA A 51 7.46 4.58 0.23
N LEU A 52 6.72 4.25 -0.83
CA LEU A 52 5.97 3.01 -0.90
C LEU A 52 6.90 1.80 -0.89
N GLU A 53 8.06 1.89 -1.55
CA GLU A 53 9.02 0.80 -1.55
C GLU A 53 9.54 0.50 -0.15
N ILE A 54 9.58 1.51 0.71
CA ILE A 54 10.02 1.33 2.09
C ILE A 54 8.91 0.75 2.96
N VAL A 55 7.69 1.24 2.79
CA VAL A 55 6.58 0.90 3.69
C VAL A 55 5.90 -0.40 3.33
N LEU A 56 5.67 -0.67 2.04
CA LEU A 56 4.89 -1.85 1.65
C LEU A 56 5.46 -3.17 2.17
N PRO A 57 6.79 -3.38 2.18
CA PRO A 57 7.30 -4.64 2.75
C PRO A 57 6.96 -4.86 4.22
N ARG A 58 6.61 -3.79 4.92
CA ARG A 58 6.32 -3.86 6.36
C ARG A 58 4.86 -4.17 6.65
N ILE A 59 3.97 -3.99 5.68
CA ILE A 59 2.53 -4.03 5.92
C ILE A 59 1.78 -4.92 4.95
N THR A 60 2.47 -5.72 4.14
CA THR A 60 1.81 -6.60 3.16
C THR A 60 1.84 -8.05 3.60
N GLN A 61 0.82 -8.80 3.15
CA GLN A 61 0.69 -10.22 3.39
C GLN A 61 0.18 -10.88 2.11
N PRO A 62 0.94 -11.78 1.48
CA PRO A 62 2.28 -12.20 1.88
C PRO A 62 3.26 -11.03 1.82
N THR A 63 4.28 -11.10 2.66
CA THR A 63 5.25 -10.01 2.75
C THR A 63 5.98 -9.83 1.42
N LEU A 64 5.90 -8.64 0.87
CA LEU A 64 6.62 -8.32 -0.36
C LEU A 64 8.01 -7.82 -0.02
N THR A 65 8.99 -8.20 -0.85
CA THR A 65 10.33 -7.65 -0.70
C THR A 65 10.39 -6.29 -1.40
N LYS A 66 11.41 -5.51 -1.05
CA LYS A 66 11.61 -4.22 -1.72
C LYS A 66 11.76 -4.39 -3.22
N MET A 67 12.46 -5.44 -3.64
CA MET A 67 12.66 -5.73 -5.06
C MET A 67 11.33 -6.05 -5.73
N GLU A 68 10.47 -6.81 -5.06
CA GLU A 68 9.17 -7.15 -5.62
C GLU A 68 8.31 -5.91 -5.78
N VAL A 69 8.37 -4.98 -4.80
CA VAL A 69 7.63 -3.73 -4.93
C VAL A 69 8.18 -2.92 -6.10
N ALA A 70 9.49 -2.87 -6.26
CA ALA A 70 10.11 -2.13 -7.35
C ALA A 70 9.72 -2.68 -8.71
N ASN A 71 9.38 -3.95 -8.79
CA ASN A 71 9.04 -4.60 -10.05
C ASN A 71 7.54 -4.72 -10.28
N LEU A 72 6.71 -4.13 -9.40
CA LEU A 72 5.26 -4.16 -9.61
C LEU A 72 4.87 -3.41 -10.87
N ASP A 73 3.79 -3.87 -11.50
CA ASP A 73 3.16 -3.07 -12.54
C ASP A 73 2.73 -1.73 -11.94
N PRO A 74 2.94 -0.61 -12.65
CA PRO A 74 2.55 0.69 -12.11
C PRO A 74 1.09 0.78 -11.68
N ALA A 75 0.19 0.09 -12.38
CA ALA A 75 -1.22 0.09 -11.98
C ALA A 75 -1.39 -0.56 -10.62
N ASP A 76 -0.63 -1.61 -10.35
CA ASP A 76 -0.70 -2.29 -9.06
C ASP A 76 -0.10 -1.43 -7.96
N LEU A 77 1.03 -0.78 -8.25
CA LEU A 77 1.61 0.13 -7.28
C LEU A 77 0.64 1.26 -6.94
N THR A 78 -0.09 1.75 -7.94
CA THR A 78 -1.09 2.78 -7.71
C THR A 78 -2.20 2.29 -6.77
N GLN A 79 -2.65 1.04 -6.95
CA GLN A 79 -3.65 0.48 -6.06
C GLN A 79 -3.17 0.50 -4.60
N PHE A 80 -1.92 0.09 -4.38
CA PHE A 80 -1.35 0.12 -3.03
C PHE A 80 -1.25 1.55 -2.52
N GLY A 81 -0.83 2.47 -3.38
CA GLY A 81 -0.65 3.86 -2.98
C GLY A 81 -1.96 4.50 -2.53
N VAL A 82 -3.05 4.22 -3.24
CA VAL A 82 -4.36 4.74 -2.86
C VAL A 82 -4.75 4.23 -1.47
N GLU A 83 -4.55 2.94 -1.22
CA GLU A 83 -4.92 2.39 0.08
C GLU A 83 -4.04 2.96 1.20
N VAL A 84 -2.74 3.06 0.97
CA VAL A 84 -1.84 3.58 1.99
C VAL A 84 -2.17 5.04 2.31
N SER A 85 -2.36 5.87 1.29
CA SER A 85 -2.68 7.26 1.54
C SER A 85 -4.02 7.40 2.27
N GLY A 86 -4.98 6.53 1.95
CA GLY A 86 -6.26 6.54 2.65
C GLY A 86 -6.13 6.18 4.12
N PHE A 87 -5.23 5.25 4.46
CA PHE A 87 -5.02 4.87 5.86
C PHE A 87 -4.48 6.01 6.70
N LEU A 88 -3.83 6.99 6.08
CA LEU A 88 -3.23 8.11 6.81
C LEU A 88 -4.24 9.19 7.15
N LEU A 89 -5.46 9.09 6.65
CA LEU A 89 -6.48 10.12 6.83
C LEU A 89 -7.43 9.73 7.94
N THR A 90 -7.90 10.73 8.69
CA THR A 90 -8.97 10.50 9.65
C THR A 90 -10.24 10.22 8.88
N ARG A 91 -11.28 9.74 9.60
CA ARG A 91 -12.56 9.48 8.96
C ARG A 91 -13.10 10.75 8.29
N ALA A 92 -13.03 11.88 8.99
CA ALA A 92 -13.53 13.13 8.44
C ALA A 92 -12.74 13.56 7.20
N ASN A 93 -11.42 13.44 7.27
CA ASN A 93 -10.58 13.81 6.12
C ASN A 93 -10.79 12.89 4.95
N ARG A 94 -11.03 11.59 5.22
CA ARG A 94 -11.22 10.61 4.17
C ARG A 94 -12.48 10.91 3.37
N GLU A 95 -13.54 11.39 4.03
CA GLU A 95 -14.78 11.71 3.34
C GLU A 95 -14.58 12.81 2.30
N GLY A 96 -13.63 13.71 2.54
CA GLY A 96 -13.33 14.77 1.59
C GLY A 96 -12.24 14.42 0.61
N PHE A 97 -11.64 13.24 0.73
CA PHE A 97 -10.52 12.84 -0.11
C PHE A 97 -11.03 12.35 -1.45
N GLN A 98 -10.54 12.95 -2.54
CA GLN A 98 -10.96 12.61 -3.89
C GLN A 98 -9.72 12.21 -4.68
N PRO A 99 -9.35 10.92 -4.68
CA PRO A 99 -8.22 10.51 -5.51
C PRO A 99 -8.56 10.71 -6.98
N ALA A 100 -7.60 11.25 -7.70
CA ALA A 100 -7.79 11.57 -9.11
C ALA A 100 -7.92 10.33 -9.97
#